data_b5458ff94c23fe7177fae352c94b0ef5
#
_entry.id   b5458ff94c23fe7177fae352c94b0ef5
#
_cell.length_a   1.000
_cell.length_b   1.000
_cell.length_c   1.000
_cell.angle_alpha   90.00
_cell.angle_beta   90.00
_cell.angle_gamma   90.00
#
_symmetry.space_group_name_H-M   'P 1'
#
loop_
_entity.id
_entity.type
_entity.pdbx_description
1 polymer ?
#
loop_
_entity_poly.entity_id
_entity_poly.type
_entity_poly.pdbx_seq_one_letter_code
_entity_poly.pdbx_strand_id
1 'polypeptide(L)'
;KKIRPEDINAFIAEADLSASNKSKVYKFLKILFGAARKNNLILENPMNIAIVPEYEPEYDEPFTPEEIKLIITKLKNTPKFLRYYALCSLESVIGARIGEILGIERSTLNFEKNYCKIKDAVKADINGRTYVGKTKTKASIRIQYFDAGIGKILQDYLAACNVDSKYLFCTANGTPISVRNMQRAWKMILKHANVRYRSFHYLRHSFITEMFIQGYAAADIAAVVGHSRLETTNKYALRRQDKVL
;
A
#
# COMPACT_ATOMS: atom_id res chain seq x y z
N LYS A 1 -12.20 -10.76 -38.44
CA LYS A 1 -12.92 -9.47 -38.40
C LYS A 1 -11.94 -8.40 -37.97
N LYS A 2 -11.81 -7.28 -38.68
CA LYS A 2 -10.92 -6.16 -38.32
C LYS A 2 -11.59 -5.41 -37.13
N ILE A 3 -10.86 -5.20 -36.06
CA ILE A 3 -11.31 -4.38 -34.91
C ILE A 3 -11.03 -2.92 -35.25
N ARG A 4 -12.06 -2.06 -35.17
CA ARG A 4 -11.99 -0.64 -35.44
C ARG A 4 -11.98 0.18 -34.17
N PRO A 5 -11.55 1.45 -34.19
CA PRO A 5 -11.61 2.34 -33.04
C PRO A 5 -13.01 2.47 -32.41
N GLU A 6 -14.06 2.49 -33.27
CA GLU A 6 -15.45 2.58 -32.83
C GLU A 6 -15.87 1.33 -32.01
N ASP A 7 -15.40 0.14 -32.41
CA ASP A 7 -15.70 -1.12 -31.70
C ASP A 7 -15.09 -1.07 -30.27
N ILE A 8 -13.91 -0.46 -30.11
CA ILE A 8 -13.25 -0.27 -28.81
C ILE A 8 -13.99 0.78 -27.95
N ASN A 9 -14.38 1.89 -28.55
CA ASN A 9 -15.11 2.96 -27.87
C ASN A 9 -16.45 2.43 -27.35
N ALA A 10 -17.21 1.71 -28.19
CA ALA A 10 -18.46 1.07 -27.80
C ALA A 10 -18.26 0.05 -26.67
N PHE A 11 -17.27 -0.84 -26.81
CA PHE A 11 -16.94 -1.83 -25.78
C PHE A 11 -16.64 -1.19 -24.39
N ILE A 12 -15.87 -0.12 -24.37
CA ILE A 12 -15.53 0.58 -23.11
C ILE A 12 -16.75 1.36 -22.58
N ALA A 13 -17.54 1.99 -23.44
CA ALA A 13 -18.71 2.75 -23.04
C ALA A 13 -19.79 1.85 -22.43
N GLU A 14 -20.11 0.72 -23.09
CA GLU A 14 -21.15 -0.23 -22.70
C GLU A 14 -20.75 -1.12 -21.51
N ALA A 15 -19.45 -1.25 -21.20
CA ALA A 15 -19.00 -2.07 -20.08
C ALA A 15 -19.57 -1.55 -18.76
N ASP A 16 -20.20 -2.45 -17.98
CA ASP A 16 -20.66 -2.18 -16.60
C ASP A 16 -19.47 -2.15 -15.65
N LEU A 17 -18.68 -1.09 -15.75
CA LEU A 17 -17.46 -0.86 -14.98
C LEU A 17 -17.42 0.58 -14.46
N SER A 18 -16.80 0.75 -13.28
CA SER A 18 -16.50 2.10 -12.78
C SER A 18 -15.55 2.84 -13.74
N ALA A 19 -15.57 4.19 -13.75
CA ALA A 19 -14.70 5.02 -14.57
C ALA A 19 -13.20 4.65 -14.40
N SER A 20 -12.77 4.38 -13.17
CA SER A 20 -11.41 3.88 -12.86
C SER A 20 -11.09 2.56 -13.58
N ASN A 21 -12.02 1.62 -13.61
CA ASN A 21 -11.81 0.35 -14.27
C ASN A 21 -11.87 0.50 -15.80
N LYS A 22 -12.74 1.33 -16.35
CA LYS A 22 -12.75 1.69 -17.78
C LYS A 22 -11.39 2.26 -18.22
N SER A 23 -10.80 3.17 -17.43
CA SER A 23 -9.46 3.70 -17.69
C SER A 23 -8.36 2.62 -17.64
N LYS A 24 -8.47 1.61 -16.75
CA LYS A 24 -7.53 0.47 -16.71
C LYS A 24 -7.68 -0.42 -17.93
N VAL A 25 -8.91 -0.72 -18.35
CA VAL A 25 -9.19 -1.50 -19.56
C VAL A 25 -8.61 -0.79 -20.79
N TYR A 26 -8.84 0.51 -20.95
CA TYR A 26 -8.25 1.30 -22.03
C TYR A 26 -6.72 1.18 -22.05
N LYS A 27 -6.05 1.36 -20.90
CA LYS A 27 -4.59 1.23 -20.80
C LYS A 27 -4.10 -0.16 -21.16
N PHE A 28 -4.83 -1.20 -20.74
CA PHE A 28 -4.51 -2.58 -21.11
C PHE A 28 -4.64 -2.82 -22.61
N LEU A 29 -5.74 -2.38 -23.22
CA LEU A 29 -5.94 -2.50 -24.67
C LEU A 29 -4.86 -1.73 -25.45
N LYS A 30 -4.46 -0.55 -24.98
CA LYS A 30 -3.36 0.22 -25.58
C LYS A 30 -2.05 -0.55 -25.59
N ILE A 31 -1.72 -1.26 -24.52
CA ILE A 31 -0.54 -2.12 -24.45
C ILE A 31 -0.69 -3.33 -25.37
N LEU A 32 -1.84 -3.99 -25.36
CA LEU A 32 -2.13 -5.17 -26.16
C LEU A 32 -2.01 -4.87 -27.67
N PHE A 33 -2.72 -3.85 -28.15
CA PHE A 33 -2.68 -3.47 -29.57
C PHE A 33 -1.32 -2.88 -29.97
N GLY A 34 -0.62 -2.21 -29.05
CA GLY A 34 0.75 -1.78 -29.24
C GLY A 34 1.70 -2.97 -29.48
N ALA A 35 1.58 -4.02 -28.66
CA ALA A 35 2.35 -5.24 -28.85
C ALA A 35 1.98 -5.97 -30.16
N ALA A 36 0.69 -6.06 -30.51
CA ALA A 36 0.23 -6.65 -31.77
C ALA A 36 0.82 -5.92 -32.99
N ARG A 37 0.84 -4.59 -32.95
CA ARG A 37 1.46 -3.78 -34.03
C ARG A 37 2.97 -4.00 -34.13
N LYS A 38 3.66 -4.04 -32.97
CA LYS A 38 5.11 -4.28 -32.89
C LYS A 38 5.49 -5.64 -33.46
N ASN A 39 4.65 -6.65 -33.29
CA ASN A 39 4.85 -8.01 -33.80
C ASN A 39 4.24 -8.23 -35.18
N ASN A 40 3.85 -7.17 -35.90
CA ASN A 40 3.26 -7.20 -37.25
C ASN A 40 1.99 -8.08 -37.39
N LEU A 41 1.26 -8.30 -36.25
CA LEU A 41 -0.01 -9.02 -36.24
C LEU A 41 -1.17 -8.17 -36.78
N ILE A 42 -1.01 -6.83 -36.75
CA ILE A 42 -1.95 -5.85 -37.29
C ILE A 42 -1.17 -4.76 -38.02
N LEU A 43 -1.77 -4.21 -39.09
CA LEU A 43 -1.16 -3.14 -39.87
C LEU A 43 -1.29 -1.77 -39.19
N GLU A 44 -2.39 -1.53 -38.51
CA GLU A 44 -2.69 -0.28 -37.83
C GLU A 44 -3.16 -0.55 -36.41
N ASN A 45 -2.78 0.34 -35.49
CA ASN A 45 -3.22 0.22 -34.09
C ASN A 45 -4.51 1.04 -33.87
N PRO A 46 -5.66 0.40 -33.64
CA PRO A 46 -6.94 1.11 -33.46
C PRO A 46 -6.97 2.00 -32.22
N MET A 47 -6.05 1.78 -31.24
CA MET A 47 -5.95 2.61 -30.03
C MET A 47 -5.36 4.00 -30.29
N ASN A 48 -4.81 4.27 -31.50
CA ASN A 48 -4.28 5.61 -31.81
C ASN A 48 -5.38 6.67 -31.92
N ILE A 49 -6.62 6.23 -32.25
CA ILE A 49 -7.79 7.10 -32.46
C ILE A 49 -8.87 6.85 -31.38
N ALA A 50 -8.76 5.76 -30.62
CA ALA A 50 -9.72 5.44 -29.58
C ALA A 50 -9.79 6.52 -28.49
N ILE A 51 -11.01 6.82 -28.04
CA ILE A 51 -11.30 7.87 -27.05
C ILE A 51 -10.77 7.43 -25.68
N VAL A 52 -10.00 8.29 -25.03
CA VAL A 52 -9.52 8.06 -23.66
C VAL A 52 -10.70 8.22 -22.70
N PRO A 53 -11.05 7.22 -21.88
CA PRO A 53 -12.10 7.39 -20.88
C PRO A 53 -11.72 8.48 -19.87
N GLU A 54 -12.61 9.40 -19.64
CA GLU A 54 -12.44 10.42 -18.60
C GLU A 54 -12.45 9.74 -17.23
N TYR A 55 -11.43 10.02 -16.44
CA TYR A 55 -11.29 9.53 -15.09
C TYR A 55 -10.42 10.47 -14.28
N GLU A 56 -11.03 11.16 -13.37
CA GLU A 56 -10.34 11.90 -12.33
C GLU A 56 -10.33 11.05 -11.06
N PRO A 57 -9.15 10.66 -10.57
CA PRO A 57 -9.06 9.88 -9.34
C PRO A 57 -9.45 10.75 -8.14
N GLU A 58 -10.50 10.35 -7.44
CA GLU A 58 -10.81 10.89 -6.13
C GLU A 58 -9.79 10.39 -5.11
N TYR A 59 -9.27 11.30 -4.32
CA TYR A 59 -8.32 11.00 -3.26
C TYR A 59 -8.89 11.45 -1.93
N ASP A 60 -8.96 10.51 -1.01
CA ASP A 60 -9.19 10.82 0.40
C ASP A 60 -8.00 11.62 0.97
N GLU A 61 -8.27 12.40 2.00
CA GLU A 61 -7.21 13.02 2.78
C GLU A 61 -6.46 11.99 3.62
N PRO A 62 -5.14 12.16 3.84
CA PRO A 62 -4.41 11.35 4.81
C PRO A 62 -5.07 11.41 6.19
N PHE A 63 -4.81 10.41 7.04
CA PHE A 63 -5.17 10.50 8.46
C PHE A 63 -4.39 11.62 9.11
N THR A 64 -5.05 12.41 9.96
CA THR A 64 -4.37 13.39 10.77
C THR A 64 -3.56 12.72 11.90
N PRO A 65 -2.57 13.41 12.49
CA PRO A 65 -1.85 12.88 13.66
C PRO A 65 -2.79 12.50 14.82
N GLU A 66 -3.86 13.27 15.03
CA GLU A 66 -4.88 13.03 16.06
C GLU A 66 -5.69 11.77 15.76
N GLU A 67 -6.09 11.53 14.52
CA GLU A 67 -6.79 10.32 14.10
C GLU A 67 -5.89 9.09 14.29
N ILE A 68 -4.60 9.16 13.92
CA ILE A 68 -3.63 8.07 14.12
C ILE A 68 -3.46 7.80 15.61
N LYS A 69 -3.29 8.83 16.43
CA LYS A 69 -3.17 8.71 17.89
C LYS A 69 -4.43 8.08 18.48
N LEU A 70 -5.61 8.47 18.03
CA LEU A 70 -6.88 7.89 18.47
C LEU A 70 -6.97 6.41 18.14
N ILE A 71 -6.64 6.02 16.90
CA ILE A 71 -6.62 4.61 16.46
C ILE A 71 -5.68 3.80 17.35
N ILE A 72 -4.44 4.24 17.54
CA ILE A 72 -3.42 3.56 18.33
C ILE A 72 -3.87 3.43 19.80
N THR A 73 -4.44 4.50 20.40
CA THR A 73 -4.93 4.50 21.79
C THR A 73 -6.08 3.51 21.96
N LYS A 74 -7.04 3.46 21.04
CA LYS A 74 -8.16 2.50 21.09
C LYS A 74 -7.68 1.06 20.96
N LEU A 75 -6.68 0.80 20.11
CA LEU A 75 -6.08 -0.53 19.97
C LEU A 75 -5.31 -0.95 21.24
N LYS A 76 -4.52 -0.05 21.82
CA LYS A 76 -3.77 -0.28 23.08
C LYS A 76 -4.68 -0.72 24.22
N ASN A 77 -5.82 -0.07 24.36
CA ASN A 77 -6.78 -0.31 25.46
C ASN A 77 -7.68 -1.53 25.22
N THR A 78 -7.43 -2.32 24.16
CA THR A 78 -8.25 -3.48 23.81
C THR A 78 -7.37 -4.72 23.64
N PRO A 79 -7.22 -5.60 24.66
CA PRO A 79 -6.26 -6.71 24.65
C PRO A 79 -6.34 -7.62 23.42
N LYS A 80 -7.55 -7.91 22.91
CA LYS A 80 -7.75 -8.69 21.68
C LYS A 80 -7.14 -8.05 20.42
N PHE A 81 -6.79 -6.77 20.48
CA PHE A 81 -6.21 -6.03 19.38
C PHE A 81 -4.70 -5.82 19.51
N LEU A 82 -4.03 -6.45 20.48
CA LEU A 82 -2.59 -6.28 20.74
C LEU A 82 -1.73 -6.40 19.45
N ARG A 83 -2.01 -7.39 18.61
CA ARG A 83 -1.33 -7.55 17.32
C ARG A 83 -1.52 -6.34 16.39
N TYR A 84 -2.72 -5.80 16.32
CA TYR A 84 -3.02 -4.64 15.49
C TYR A 84 -2.49 -3.35 16.10
N TYR A 85 -2.43 -3.27 17.43
CA TYR A 85 -1.76 -2.20 18.13
C TYR A 85 -0.27 -2.14 17.75
N ALA A 86 0.45 -3.24 17.85
CA ALA A 86 1.85 -3.31 17.46
C ALA A 86 2.07 -3.03 15.97
N LEU A 87 1.20 -3.58 15.11
CA LEU A 87 1.27 -3.39 13.66
C LEU A 87 1.03 -1.94 13.25
N CYS A 88 -0.03 -1.31 13.74
CA CYS A 88 -0.36 0.08 13.40
C CYS A 88 0.66 1.07 13.98
N SER A 89 1.18 0.80 15.19
CA SER A 89 2.23 1.61 15.81
C SER A 89 3.52 1.56 14.97
N LEU A 90 3.94 0.38 14.50
CA LEU A 90 5.10 0.26 13.62
C LEU A 90 4.84 0.96 12.28
N GLU A 91 3.66 0.72 11.65
CA GLU A 91 3.34 1.29 10.34
C GLU A 91 3.32 2.82 10.35
N SER A 92 2.85 3.44 11.45
CA SER A 92 2.79 4.90 11.58
C SER A 92 4.16 5.59 11.53
N VAL A 93 5.25 4.85 11.80
CA VAL A 93 6.62 5.38 11.81
C VAL A 93 7.51 4.88 10.67
N ILE A 94 7.12 3.81 9.97
CA ILE A 94 7.92 3.28 8.85
C ILE A 94 7.29 3.49 7.49
N GLY A 95 5.99 3.75 7.42
CA GLY A 95 5.26 4.01 6.19
C GLY A 95 5.43 2.91 5.13
N ALA A 96 5.41 1.64 5.52
CA ALA A 96 5.61 0.51 4.62
C ALA A 96 4.37 0.26 3.74
N ARG A 97 4.52 -0.52 2.67
CA ARG A 97 3.33 -1.06 1.98
C ARG A 97 2.72 -2.18 2.82
N ILE A 98 1.39 -2.33 2.80
CA ILE A 98 0.67 -3.35 3.58
C ILE A 98 1.29 -4.76 3.41
N GLY A 99 1.67 -5.15 2.20
CA GLY A 99 2.32 -6.45 1.98
C GLY A 99 3.73 -6.52 2.58
N GLU A 100 4.46 -5.41 2.62
CA GLU A 100 5.81 -5.32 3.18
C GLU A 100 5.77 -5.49 4.70
N ILE A 101 4.91 -4.74 5.41
CA ILE A 101 4.80 -4.84 6.87
C ILE A 101 4.32 -6.23 7.31
N LEU A 102 3.40 -6.85 6.57
CA LEU A 102 2.93 -8.21 6.84
C LEU A 102 3.99 -9.28 6.53
N GLY A 103 4.99 -8.96 5.70
CA GLY A 103 6.08 -9.84 5.31
C GLY A 103 7.34 -9.72 6.20
N ILE A 104 7.35 -8.85 7.22
CA ILE A 104 8.49 -8.70 8.13
C ILE A 104 8.70 -10.00 8.91
N GLU A 105 9.91 -10.52 8.88
CA GLU A 105 10.32 -11.68 9.67
C GLU A 105 10.93 -11.25 11.01
N ARG A 106 10.69 -12.02 12.08
CA ARG A 106 11.26 -11.76 13.42
C ARG A 106 12.78 -11.69 13.39
N SER A 107 13.43 -12.52 12.57
CA SER A 107 14.88 -12.54 12.36
C SER A 107 15.46 -11.26 11.73
N THR A 108 14.61 -10.40 11.18
CA THR A 108 15.03 -9.13 10.55
C THR A 108 14.91 -7.93 11.47
N LEU A 109 14.46 -8.15 12.72
CA LEU A 109 14.38 -7.12 13.76
C LEU A 109 15.70 -7.02 14.52
N ASN A 110 16.09 -5.82 14.84
CA ASN A 110 17.19 -5.52 15.75
C ASN A 110 16.69 -4.52 16.81
N PHE A 111 16.47 -5.00 18.03
CA PHE A 111 15.97 -4.17 19.13
C PHE A 111 17.04 -3.33 19.81
N GLU A 112 18.32 -3.68 19.69
CA GLU A 112 19.43 -2.88 20.21
C GLU A 112 19.61 -1.60 19.38
N LYS A 113 19.50 -1.72 18.05
CA LYS A 113 19.63 -0.62 17.09
C LYS A 113 18.30 -0.06 16.59
N ASN A 114 17.19 -0.57 17.12
CA ASN A 114 15.82 -0.15 16.79
C ASN A 114 15.53 -0.07 15.30
N TYR A 115 15.72 -1.18 14.57
CA TYR A 115 15.36 -1.26 13.16
C TYR A 115 14.72 -2.60 12.78
N CYS A 116 14.02 -2.60 11.65
CA CYS A 116 13.63 -3.79 10.93
C CYS A 116 14.11 -3.73 9.47
N LYS A 117 14.42 -4.89 8.86
CA LYS A 117 14.75 -4.97 7.45
C LYS A 117 13.56 -5.47 6.66
N ILE A 118 13.08 -4.66 5.72
CA ILE A 118 12.07 -5.04 4.73
C ILE A 118 12.81 -5.68 3.54
N LYS A 119 12.51 -6.95 3.24
CA LYS A 119 13.10 -7.69 2.12
C LYS A 119 12.05 -8.42 1.28
N ASP A 120 10.92 -8.79 1.92
CA ASP A 120 9.86 -9.58 1.34
C ASP A 120 8.50 -8.89 1.52
N ALA A 121 7.50 -9.37 0.82
CA ALA A 121 6.14 -8.87 0.93
C ALA A 121 5.13 -10.02 0.80
N VAL A 122 4.06 -9.96 1.58
CA VAL A 122 2.89 -10.81 1.42
C VAL A 122 2.14 -10.42 0.15
N LYS A 123 1.84 -11.41 -0.66
CA LYS A 123 1.17 -11.28 -1.97
C LYS A 123 0.04 -12.30 -2.08
N ALA A 124 -0.79 -12.14 -3.08
CA ALA A 124 -1.74 -13.16 -3.53
C ALA A 124 -1.40 -13.59 -4.96
N ASP A 125 -1.53 -14.88 -5.24
CA ASP A 125 -1.46 -15.41 -6.61
C ASP A 125 -2.78 -15.14 -7.37
N ILE A 126 -2.85 -15.60 -8.62
CA ILE A 126 -4.04 -15.45 -9.47
C ILE A 126 -5.28 -16.16 -8.89
N ASN A 127 -5.09 -17.17 -8.05
CA ASN A 127 -6.14 -17.92 -7.37
C ASN A 127 -6.49 -17.33 -6.00
N GLY A 128 -5.87 -16.20 -5.61
CA GLY A 128 -6.06 -15.56 -4.31
C GLY A 128 -5.33 -16.24 -3.15
N ARG A 129 -4.44 -17.21 -3.40
CA ARG A 129 -3.64 -17.86 -2.36
C ARG A 129 -2.54 -16.92 -1.88
N THR A 130 -2.42 -16.82 -0.56
CA THR A 130 -1.41 -15.97 0.07
C THR A 130 -0.03 -16.63 0.01
N TYR A 131 0.98 -15.89 -0.44
CA TYR A 131 2.37 -16.30 -0.39
C TYR A 131 3.27 -15.12 -0.03
N VAL A 132 4.50 -15.41 0.41
CA VAL A 132 5.53 -14.39 0.65
C VAL A 132 6.58 -14.50 -0.45
N GLY A 133 6.88 -13.37 -1.06
CA GLY A 133 7.87 -13.29 -2.13
C GLY A 133 8.62 -11.96 -2.07
N LYS A 134 9.78 -11.92 -2.75
CA LYS A 134 10.62 -10.72 -2.81
C LYS A 134 9.80 -9.49 -3.17
N THR A 135 10.17 -8.35 -2.60
CA THR A 135 9.57 -7.05 -2.96
C THR A 135 9.70 -6.78 -4.46
N LYS A 136 8.83 -5.92 -5.01
CA LYS A 136 8.71 -5.68 -6.46
C LYS A 136 9.98 -5.12 -7.11
N THR A 137 10.78 -4.37 -6.36
CA THR A 137 11.99 -3.68 -6.86
C THR A 137 13.13 -3.80 -5.85
N LYS A 138 14.39 -3.65 -6.32
CA LYS A 138 15.57 -3.56 -5.44
C LYS A 138 15.46 -2.40 -4.43
N ALA A 139 14.91 -1.26 -4.83
CA ALA A 139 14.67 -0.10 -3.97
C ALA A 139 13.69 -0.38 -2.81
N SER A 140 12.91 -1.45 -2.89
CA SER A 140 12.02 -1.86 -1.79
C SER A 140 12.74 -2.62 -0.68
N ILE A 141 13.97 -3.10 -0.91
CA ILE A 141 14.81 -3.75 0.13
C ILE A 141 15.50 -2.63 0.88
N ARG A 142 15.13 -2.43 2.14
CA ARG A 142 15.62 -1.32 2.96
C ARG A 142 15.57 -1.63 4.44
N ILE A 143 16.33 -0.86 5.22
CA ILE A 143 16.23 -0.84 6.68
C ILE A 143 15.30 0.31 7.06
N GLN A 144 14.40 0.02 8.02
CA GLN A 144 13.50 0.99 8.62
C GLN A 144 13.79 1.12 10.10
N TYR A 145 14.10 2.31 10.53
CA TYR A 145 14.34 2.62 11.92
C TYR A 145 13.04 3.01 12.63
N PHE A 146 12.96 2.72 13.91
CA PHE A 146 11.86 3.10 14.80
C PHE A 146 12.45 3.53 16.14
N ASP A 147 11.70 4.22 16.97
CA ASP A 147 12.14 4.63 18.28
C ASP A 147 12.05 3.49 19.31
N ALA A 148 12.66 3.68 20.48
CA ALA A 148 12.67 2.69 21.57
C ALA A 148 11.25 2.38 22.09
N GLY A 149 10.30 3.33 21.99
CA GLY A 149 8.90 3.12 22.37
C GLY A 149 8.22 2.10 21.48
N ILE A 150 8.40 2.21 20.16
CA ILE A 150 7.93 1.20 19.19
C ILE A 150 8.64 -0.13 19.43
N GLY A 151 9.96 -0.11 19.68
CA GLY A 151 10.72 -1.32 20.02
C GLY A 151 10.11 -2.06 21.22
N LYS A 152 9.77 -1.34 22.29
CA LYS A 152 9.09 -1.90 23.47
C LYS A 152 7.72 -2.50 23.14
N ILE A 153 6.90 -1.80 22.34
CA ILE A 153 5.58 -2.31 21.90
C ILE A 153 5.73 -3.63 21.14
N LEU A 154 6.73 -3.73 20.26
CA LEU A 154 6.99 -4.95 19.49
C LEU A 154 7.48 -6.10 20.39
N GLN A 155 8.35 -5.83 21.37
CA GLN A 155 8.82 -6.81 22.34
C GLN A 155 7.66 -7.34 23.20
N ASP A 156 6.80 -6.45 23.71
CA ASP A 156 5.63 -6.82 24.51
C ASP A 156 4.64 -7.66 23.69
N TYR A 157 4.42 -7.29 22.43
CA TYR A 157 3.61 -8.09 21.52
C TYR A 157 4.21 -9.48 21.31
N LEU A 158 5.53 -9.58 21.05
CA LEU A 158 6.20 -10.86 20.83
C LEU A 158 6.18 -11.73 22.09
N ALA A 159 6.36 -11.16 23.28
CA ALA A 159 6.29 -11.86 24.55
C ALA A 159 4.88 -12.44 24.83
N ALA A 160 3.84 -11.73 24.41
CA ALA A 160 2.45 -12.18 24.53
C ALA A 160 2.01 -13.11 23.38
N CYS A 161 2.79 -13.21 22.32
CA CYS A 161 2.46 -14.01 21.14
C CYS A 161 2.92 -15.46 21.30
N ASN A 162 2.01 -16.36 21.75
CA ASN A 162 2.29 -17.79 21.95
C ASN A 162 2.27 -18.62 20.64
N VAL A 163 2.52 -17.97 19.49
CA VAL A 163 2.50 -18.64 18.19
C VAL A 163 3.91 -18.76 17.65
N ASP A 164 4.34 -19.98 17.35
CA ASP A 164 5.59 -20.22 16.62
C ASP A 164 5.44 -19.75 15.18
N SER A 165 6.21 -18.76 14.81
CA SER A 165 6.19 -18.18 13.47
C SER A 165 7.48 -17.40 13.19
N LYS A 166 7.97 -17.50 11.97
CA LYS A 166 9.05 -16.63 11.52
C LYS A 166 8.59 -15.19 11.24
N TYR A 167 7.29 -14.97 11.02
CA TYR A 167 6.74 -13.64 10.72
C TYR A 167 6.48 -12.84 11.99
N LEU A 168 6.76 -11.53 11.93
CA LEU A 168 6.47 -10.63 13.03
C LEU A 168 4.97 -10.64 13.33
N PHE A 169 4.13 -10.47 12.30
CA PHE A 169 2.68 -10.51 12.40
C PHE A 169 2.13 -11.74 11.69
N CYS A 170 1.56 -12.65 12.46
CA CYS A 170 1.07 -13.93 11.93
C CYS A 170 -0.38 -14.22 12.33
N THR A 171 -1.00 -15.21 11.68
CA THR A 171 -2.27 -15.80 12.07
C THR A 171 -2.08 -16.69 13.30
N ALA A 172 -3.16 -17.23 13.86
CA ALA A 172 -3.10 -18.21 14.96
C ALA A 172 -2.32 -19.50 14.58
N ASN A 173 -2.23 -19.81 13.29
CA ASN A 173 -1.52 -20.99 12.76
C ASN A 173 -0.06 -20.66 12.35
N GLY A 174 0.50 -19.52 12.74
CA GLY A 174 1.86 -19.12 12.41
C GLY A 174 2.10 -18.69 10.95
N THR A 175 1.05 -18.68 10.11
CA THR A 175 1.14 -18.25 8.71
C THR A 175 1.07 -16.72 8.57
N PRO A 176 1.59 -16.13 7.48
CA PRO A 176 1.47 -14.70 7.26
C PRO A 176 0.01 -14.27 7.12
N ILE A 177 -0.34 -13.12 7.64
CA ILE A 177 -1.68 -12.54 7.47
C ILE A 177 -1.85 -12.13 6.02
N SER A 178 -2.93 -12.57 5.37
CA SER A 178 -3.21 -12.13 4.00
C SER A 178 -3.57 -10.65 3.96
N VAL A 179 -3.21 -9.97 2.86
CA VAL A 179 -3.58 -8.56 2.63
C VAL A 179 -5.09 -8.37 2.74
N ARG A 180 -5.89 -9.30 2.20
CA ARG A 180 -7.35 -9.26 2.27
C ARG A 180 -7.87 -9.34 3.71
N ASN A 181 -7.28 -10.20 4.55
CA ASN A 181 -7.66 -10.31 5.95
C ASN A 181 -7.27 -9.06 6.73
N MET A 182 -6.09 -8.49 6.46
CA MET A 182 -5.70 -7.21 7.07
C MET A 182 -6.64 -6.06 6.66
N GLN A 183 -7.06 -5.99 5.40
CA GLN A 183 -8.03 -4.98 4.95
C GLN A 183 -9.39 -5.13 5.66
N ARG A 184 -9.85 -6.36 5.91
CA ARG A 184 -11.08 -6.60 6.69
C ARG A 184 -10.91 -6.18 8.15
N ALA A 185 -9.80 -6.54 8.75
CA ALA A 185 -9.46 -6.12 10.12
C ALA A 185 -9.36 -4.61 10.23
N TRP A 186 -8.79 -3.95 9.22
CA TRP A 186 -8.67 -2.49 9.18
C TRP A 186 -10.03 -1.79 9.21
N LYS A 187 -11.02 -2.27 8.45
CA LYS A 187 -12.40 -1.74 8.52
C LYS A 187 -12.98 -1.84 9.93
N MET A 188 -12.76 -2.98 10.60
CA MET A 188 -13.20 -3.19 11.97
C MET A 188 -12.48 -2.26 12.95
N ILE A 189 -11.17 -2.07 12.79
CA ILE A 189 -10.35 -1.18 13.62
C ILE A 189 -10.84 0.27 13.52
N LEU A 190 -11.05 0.79 12.31
CA LEU A 190 -11.54 2.15 12.11
C LEU A 190 -12.94 2.35 12.70
N LYS A 191 -13.83 1.36 12.51
CA LYS A 191 -15.16 1.39 13.15
C LYS A 191 -15.04 1.42 14.69
N HIS A 192 -14.15 0.61 15.27
CA HIS A 192 -13.91 0.58 16.74
C HIS A 192 -13.32 1.91 17.25
N ALA A 193 -12.46 2.55 16.45
CA ALA A 193 -11.87 3.84 16.80
C ALA A 193 -12.81 5.01 16.52
N ASN A 194 -13.97 4.81 15.90
CA ASN A 194 -14.88 5.84 15.40
C ASN A 194 -14.19 6.83 14.45
N VAL A 195 -13.34 6.30 13.55
CA VAL A 195 -12.63 7.08 12.53
C VAL A 195 -13.20 6.75 11.15
N ARG A 196 -13.38 7.78 10.29
CA ARG A 196 -13.86 7.62 8.93
C ARG A 196 -13.00 6.61 8.17
N TYR A 197 -13.64 5.72 7.41
CA TYR A 197 -12.94 4.72 6.63
C TYR A 197 -12.08 5.35 5.54
N ARG A 198 -10.81 5.00 5.56
CA ARG A 198 -9.85 5.13 4.47
C ARG A 198 -9.07 3.81 4.36
N SER A 199 -8.56 3.48 3.19
CA SER A 199 -7.80 2.23 3.04
C SER A 199 -6.55 2.22 3.93
N PHE A 200 -6.05 1.03 4.30
CA PHE A 200 -4.83 0.91 5.12
C PHE A 200 -3.63 1.65 4.54
N HIS A 201 -3.59 1.78 3.22
CA HIS A 201 -2.51 2.49 2.52
C HIS A 201 -2.44 3.99 2.91
N TYR A 202 -3.52 4.56 3.43
CA TYR A 202 -3.52 5.94 3.90
C TYR A 202 -2.69 6.18 5.15
N LEU A 203 -2.34 5.16 5.97
CA LEU A 203 -1.32 5.31 7.02
C LEU A 203 0.04 5.67 6.42
N ARG A 204 0.43 5.01 5.32
CA ARG A 204 1.63 5.36 4.58
C ARG A 204 1.53 6.75 3.92
N HIS A 205 0.36 7.13 3.40
CA HIS A 205 0.12 8.48 2.89
C HIS A 205 0.34 9.52 3.98
N SER A 206 -0.19 9.28 5.19
CA SER A 206 0.00 10.16 6.34
C SER A 206 1.46 10.29 6.73
N PHE A 207 2.19 9.17 6.79
CA PHE A 207 3.64 9.18 7.06
C PHE A 207 4.42 10.03 6.05
N ILE A 208 4.16 9.85 4.75
CA ILE A 208 4.80 10.64 3.69
C ILE A 208 4.45 12.13 3.81
N THR A 209 3.18 12.44 4.06
CA THR A 209 2.71 13.83 4.24
C THR A 209 3.38 14.48 5.43
N GLU A 210 3.49 13.76 6.54
CA GLU A 210 4.17 14.26 7.75
C GLU A 210 5.65 14.54 7.50
N MET A 211 6.37 13.67 6.80
CA MET A 211 7.75 13.93 6.41
C MET A 211 7.90 15.21 5.56
N PHE A 212 6.96 15.46 4.64
CA PHE A 212 6.95 16.73 3.89
C PHE A 212 6.65 17.94 4.78
N ILE A 213 5.78 17.79 5.79
CA ILE A 213 5.49 18.86 6.77
C ILE A 213 6.73 19.18 7.58
N GLN A 214 7.51 18.16 7.95
CA GLN A 214 8.78 18.30 8.67
C GLN A 214 9.93 18.81 7.80
N GLY A 215 9.71 19.05 6.50
CA GLY A 215 10.69 19.67 5.59
C GLY A 215 11.66 18.71 4.92
N TYR A 216 11.45 17.38 5.00
CA TYR A 216 12.30 16.42 4.30
C TYR A 216 12.19 16.57 2.78
N ALA A 217 13.30 16.39 2.08
CA ALA A 217 13.32 16.44 0.62
C ALA A 217 12.61 15.21 0.02
N ALA A 218 11.96 15.38 -1.13
CA ALA A 218 11.23 14.30 -1.81
C ALA A 218 12.11 13.08 -2.13
N ALA A 219 13.41 13.30 -2.38
CA ALA A 219 14.35 12.21 -2.64
C ALA A 219 14.61 11.35 -1.39
N ASP A 220 14.75 11.99 -0.22
CA ASP A 220 14.94 11.28 1.06
C ASP A 220 13.69 10.50 1.45
N ILE A 221 12.52 11.13 1.30
CA ILE A 221 11.24 10.46 1.52
C ILE A 221 11.09 9.25 0.59
N ALA A 222 11.42 9.40 -0.71
CA ALA A 222 11.37 8.31 -1.67
C ALA A 222 12.27 7.13 -1.26
N ALA A 223 13.49 7.42 -0.79
CA ALA A 223 14.44 6.42 -0.29
C ALA A 223 13.88 5.68 0.94
N VAL A 224 13.40 6.43 1.93
CA VAL A 224 12.81 5.88 3.16
C VAL A 224 11.63 4.97 2.84
N VAL A 225 10.67 5.42 2.04
CA VAL A 225 9.46 4.62 1.76
C VAL A 225 9.65 3.58 0.64
N GLY A 226 10.78 3.58 -0.06
CA GLY A 226 11.09 2.66 -1.15
C GLY A 226 10.25 2.92 -2.41
N HIS A 227 10.12 4.18 -2.82
CA HIS A 227 9.60 4.55 -4.12
C HIS A 227 10.69 4.41 -5.19
N SER A 228 10.42 3.65 -6.25
CA SER A 228 11.33 3.50 -7.38
C SER A 228 11.31 4.68 -8.36
N ARG A 229 10.32 5.57 -8.23
CA ARG A 229 10.14 6.76 -9.06
C ARG A 229 9.84 7.96 -8.18
N LEU A 230 10.59 9.03 -8.35
CA LEU A 230 10.44 10.26 -7.57
C LEU A 230 9.08 10.94 -7.80
N GLU A 231 8.52 10.81 -9.04
CA GLU A 231 7.21 11.36 -9.36
C GLU A 231 6.10 10.82 -8.45
N THR A 232 6.26 9.58 -7.96
CA THR A 232 5.31 9.00 -7.00
C THR A 232 5.32 9.76 -5.69
N THR A 233 6.47 10.25 -5.24
CA THR A 233 6.61 11.04 -4.01
C THR A 233 6.19 12.49 -4.24
N ASN A 234 6.55 13.09 -5.39
CA ASN A 234 6.22 14.47 -5.71
C ASN A 234 4.71 14.75 -5.77
N LYS A 235 3.88 13.75 -6.08
CA LYS A 235 2.41 13.87 -6.02
C LYS A 235 1.88 14.29 -4.65
N TYR A 236 2.59 13.98 -3.59
CA TYR A 236 2.22 14.39 -2.22
C TYR A 236 2.62 15.84 -1.95
N ALA A 237 3.74 16.31 -2.49
CA ALA A 237 4.17 17.70 -2.38
C ALA A 237 3.20 18.66 -3.09
N LEU A 238 2.78 18.32 -4.32
CA LEU A 238 1.84 19.13 -5.12
C LEU A 238 0.49 19.30 -4.41
N ARG A 239 -0.07 18.23 -3.84
CA ARG A 239 -1.33 18.28 -3.09
C ARG A 239 -1.30 19.16 -1.85
N ARG A 240 -0.12 19.45 -1.31
CA ARG A 240 0.05 20.38 -0.20
C ARG A 240 -0.05 21.83 -0.66
N GLN A 241 0.49 22.15 -1.83
CA GLN A 241 0.44 23.51 -2.39
C GLN A 241 -0.99 23.95 -2.69
N ASP A 242 -1.84 23.03 -3.17
CA ASP A 242 -3.25 23.31 -3.44
C ASP A 242 -4.09 23.63 -2.17
N LYS A 243 -3.55 23.37 -0.96
CA LYS A 243 -4.23 23.62 0.33
C LYS A 243 -3.71 24.85 1.08
N VAL A 244 -2.66 25.49 0.59
CA VAL A 244 -2.03 26.67 1.22
C VAL A 244 -2.50 27.97 0.51
N LEU A 245 -3.24 27.85 -0.57
CA LEU A 245 -3.94 28.93 -1.28
C LEU A 245 -5.43 28.91 -0.94
#